data_11a2ac839fb4b71b619259c775a462cd
#
_entry.id   11a2ac839fb4b71b619259c775a462cd
#
_cell.length_a   1.000
_cell.length_b   1.000
_cell.length_c   1.000
_cell.angle_alpha   90.00
_cell.angle_beta   90.00
_cell.angle_gamma   90.00
#
_symmetry.space_group_name_H-M   'P 1'
#
loop_
_entity.id
_entity.type
_entity.pdbx_description
1 polymer ?
#
loop_
_entity_poly.entity_id
_entity_poly.type
_entity_poly.pdbx_seq_one_letter_code
_entity_poly.pdbx_strand_id
1 'polypeptide(L)'
;MKHIVYKVVAIVSILSLLLGLFGCGGNKKYTIDDIVLVHTGYYGMESNPVYSFAMRKEEDNWVFSASCRVGSNKDHYTSFSSFPITDEDAQGFLQIIREDGEIERLFKYRNPIRIFHISDAPARSFGMTFSDGNSVEKETRLGDRALDYLYALADRHYKSAESVEVTAVSIHRNCMDYSSSCSFCLEKNEGVWLFSFDAEIDRSGGHTEAENQRIEEDVAEEILRIVKERQLVTRVKQYEVPPDDDIFALDETTYWTSFEFADGSSIDAPIDAGAELIDAFYSLAKIKIHQR
;
A
#
# COMPACT_ATOMS: atom_id res chain seq x y z
N MET A 1 -26.11 29.58 52.41
CA MET A 1 -25.71 30.03 51.05
C MET A 1 -24.82 29.02 50.30
N LYS A 2 -23.79 28.44 50.88
CA LYS A 2 -22.88 27.50 50.18
C LYS A 2 -23.61 26.28 49.56
N HIS A 3 -24.58 25.67 50.23
CA HIS A 3 -25.33 24.51 49.72
C HIS A 3 -26.22 24.78 48.49
N ILE A 4 -26.67 26.02 48.32
CA ILE A 4 -27.51 26.41 47.13
C ILE A 4 -26.61 26.58 45.92
N VAL A 5 -25.41 27.13 46.07
CA VAL A 5 -24.44 27.30 44.99
C VAL A 5 -24.00 25.96 44.42
N TYR A 6 -23.73 24.93 45.22
CA TYR A 6 -23.36 23.59 44.77
C TYR A 6 -24.48 22.89 43.99
N LYS A 7 -25.73 23.08 44.43
CA LYS A 7 -26.89 22.50 43.71
C LYS A 7 -27.11 23.18 42.35
N VAL A 8 -26.92 24.48 42.25
CA VAL A 8 -27.04 25.23 40.99
C VAL A 8 -25.94 24.86 40.04
N VAL A 9 -24.67 24.74 40.50
CA VAL A 9 -23.54 24.33 39.68
C VAL A 9 -23.72 22.88 39.15
N ALA A 10 -24.19 21.97 39.99
CA ALA A 10 -24.46 20.59 39.61
C ALA A 10 -25.59 20.51 38.56
N ILE A 11 -26.66 21.27 38.70
CA ILE A 11 -27.75 21.31 37.73
C ILE A 11 -27.32 21.91 36.40
N VAL A 12 -26.51 23.00 36.41
CA VAL A 12 -25.95 23.60 35.18
C VAL A 12 -25.00 22.64 34.49
N SER A 13 -24.15 21.89 35.22
CA SER A 13 -23.25 20.89 34.67
C SER A 13 -24.00 19.70 34.01
N ILE A 14 -25.08 19.22 34.65
CA ILE A 14 -25.93 18.16 34.10
C ILE A 14 -26.70 18.66 32.88
N LEU A 15 -27.20 19.91 32.91
CA LEU A 15 -27.87 20.49 31.73
C LEU A 15 -26.91 20.70 30.57
N SER A 16 -25.66 21.11 30.81
CA SER A 16 -24.62 21.23 29.79
C SER A 16 -24.24 19.90 29.19
N LEU A 17 -24.16 18.82 30.02
CA LEU A 17 -23.94 17.46 29.54
C LEU A 17 -25.14 16.92 28.73
N LEU A 18 -26.36 17.21 29.16
CA LEU A 18 -27.57 16.83 28.41
C LEU A 18 -27.70 17.62 27.11
N LEU A 19 -27.39 18.92 27.07
CA LEU A 19 -27.37 19.72 25.85
C LEU A 19 -26.27 19.28 24.90
N GLY A 20 -25.12 18.79 25.39
CA GLY A 20 -24.07 18.19 24.58
C GLY A 20 -24.48 16.82 24.00
N LEU A 21 -25.36 16.07 24.70
CA LEU A 21 -25.91 14.80 24.23
C LEU A 21 -27.11 14.98 23.28
N PHE A 22 -27.80 16.11 23.36
CA PHE A 22 -28.88 16.53 22.45
C PHE A 22 -28.40 17.60 21.47
N GLY A 23 -27.08 17.65 21.19
CA GLY A 23 -26.61 18.40 20.03
C GLY A 23 -27.43 17.93 18.84
N CYS A 24 -28.40 18.74 18.44
CA CYS A 24 -29.16 18.61 17.20
C CYS A 24 -28.18 18.61 16.02
N GLY A 25 -27.49 17.51 15.82
CA GLY A 25 -26.98 17.16 14.51
C GLY A 25 -28.21 16.92 13.65
N GLY A 26 -28.71 17.97 13.03
CA GLY A 26 -29.64 17.79 11.92
C GLY A 26 -28.99 16.73 11.03
N ASN A 27 -29.70 15.65 10.73
CA ASN A 27 -29.21 14.58 9.88
C ASN A 27 -28.81 15.19 8.54
N LYS A 28 -27.58 15.69 8.43
CA LYS A 28 -27.04 16.18 7.17
C LYS A 28 -27.05 14.98 6.23
N LYS A 29 -27.82 15.11 5.16
CA LYS A 29 -27.90 14.05 4.15
C LYS A 29 -26.76 14.31 3.16
N TYR A 30 -25.73 13.50 3.24
CA TYR A 30 -24.63 13.54 2.28
C TYR A 30 -25.03 12.92 0.95
N THR A 31 -24.48 13.46 -0.11
CA THR A 31 -24.62 12.99 -1.49
C THR A 31 -23.25 12.55 -2.01
N ILE A 32 -23.20 11.96 -3.20
CA ILE A 32 -21.92 11.59 -3.82
C ILE A 32 -21.07 12.81 -4.17
N ASP A 33 -21.69 13.97 -4.42
CA ASP A 33 -20.96 15.21 -4.74
C ASP A 33 -20.21 15.77 -3.52
N ASP A 34 -20.58 15.34 -2.32
CA ASP A 34 -19.91 15.72 -1.08
C ASP A 34 -18.67 14.83 -0.80
N ILE A 35 -18.51 13.69 -1.49
CA ILE A 35 -17.43 12.74 -1.22
C ILE A 35 -16.10 13.28 -1.73
N VAL A 36 -15.09 13.29 -0.86
CA VAL A 36 -13.69 13.63 -1.20
C VAL A 36 -12.72 12.49 -0.99
N LEU A 37 -13.11 11.45 -0.23
CA LEU A 37 -12.33 10.24 -0.05
C LEU A 37 -13.26 9.05 0.15
N VAL A 38 -12.98 7.96 -0.53
CA VAL A 38 -13.52 6.63 -0.22
C VAL A 38 -12.35 5.70 0.01
N HIS A 39 -12.39 4.93 1.09
CA HIS A 39 -11.38 3.91 1.34
C HIS A 39 -12.03 2.61 1.81
N THR A 40 -11.41 1.50 1.48
CA THR A 40 -11.81 0.16 1.94
C THR A 40 -10.61 -0.75 2.03
N GLY A 41 -10.60 -1.65 3.01
CA GLY A 41 -9.52 -2.59 3.20
C GLY A 41 -9.99 -3.91 3.81
N TYR A 42 -9.24 -4.95 3.52
CA TYR A 42 -9.34 -6.25 4.17
C TYR A 42 -7.94 -6.71 4.56
N TYR A 43 -7.72 -6.83 5.85
CA TYR A 43 -6.47 -7.26 6.44
C TYR A 43 -6.68 -8.67 6.99
N GLY A 44 -5.91 -9.62 6.47
CA GLY A 44 -5.86 -11.01 6.95
C GLY A 44 -4.88 -11.16 8.11
N MET A 45 -4.50 -12.40 8.38
CA MET A 45 -3.42 -12.73 9.35
C MET A 45 -2.03 -12.50 8.76
N GLU A 46 -1.94 -12.26 7.45
CA GLU A 46 -0.70 -11.96 6.74
C GLU A 46 -0.27 -10.50 6.95
N SER A 47 1.02 -10.23 6.76
CA SER A 47 1.61 -8.88 6.88
C SER A 47 1.07 -7.88 5.86
N ASN A 48 0.66 -8.37 4.69
CA ASN A 48 0.08 -7.55 3.64
C ASN A 48 -1.45 -7.60 3.65
N PRO A 49 -2.15 -6.50 3.32
CA PRO A 49 -3.58 -6.53 3.17
C PRO A 49 -3.99 -7.48 2.02
N VAL A 50 -5.09 -8.22 2.20
CA VAL A 50 -5.72 -8.97 1.10
C VAL A 50 -6.11 -8.00 -0.02
N TYR A 51 -6.61 -6.83 0.38
CA TYR A 51 -6.72 -5.64 -0.46
C TYR A 51 -6.80 -4.37 0.40
N SER A 52 -6.31 -3.27 -0.16
CA SER A 52 -6.54 -1.91 0.34
C SER A 52 -6.73 -1.00 -0.85
N PHE A 53 -7.80 -0.23 -0.87
CA PHE A 53 -8.11 0.73 -1.92
C PHE A 53 -8.46 2.07 -1.30
N ALA A 54 -7.99 3.15 -1.92
CA ALA A 54 -8.42 4.50 -1.60
C ALA A 54 -8.59 5.31 -2.89
N MET A 55 -9.70 6.02 -3.02
CA MET A 55 -9.92 7.00 -4.07
C MET A 55 -10.15 8.36 -3.42
N ARG A 56 -9.29 9.32 -3.71
CA ARG A 56 -9.26 10.63 -3.07
C ARG A 56 -9.27 11.74 -4.09
N LYS A 57 -9.98 12.80 -3.78
CA LYS A 57 -9.95 14.05 -4.55
C LYS A 57 -8.81 14.94 -4.03
N GLU A 58 -7.86 15.26 -4.87
CA GLU A 58 -6.77 16.20 -4.62
C GLU A 58 -6.97 17.42 -5.53
N GLU A 59 -7.29 18.57 -4.91
CA GLU A 59 -7.70 19.77 -5.62
C GLU A 59 -8.87 19.47 -6.59
N ASP A 60 -8.63 19.52 -7.91
CA ASP A 60 -9.63 19.23 -8.93
C ASP A 60 -9.50 17.81 -9.53
N ASN A 61 -8.48 17.06 -9.16
CA ASN A 61 -8.19 15.74 -9.72
C ASN A 61 -8.54 14.61 -8.74
N TRP A 62 -8.87 13.44 -9.30
CA TRP A 62 -9.02 12.24 -8.53
C TRP A 62 -7.74 11.40 -8.61
N VAL A 63 -7.31 10.89 -7.47
CA VAL A 63 -6.20 9.94 -7.37
C VAL A 63 -6.67 8.63 -6.75
N PHE A 64 -6.09 7.56 -7.21
CA PHE A 64 -6.38 6.20 -6.78
C PHE A 64 -5.14 5.55 -6.20
N SER A 65 -5.31 4.88 -5.07
CA SER A 65 -4.28 4.07 -4.42
C SER A 65 -4.80 2.65 -4.26
N ALA A 66 -3.96 1.67 -4.51
CA ALA A 66 -4.32 0.27 -4.38
C ALA A 66 -3.15 -0.54 -3.84
N SER A 67 -3.49 -1.58 -3.08
CA SER A 67 -2.60 -2.64 -2.66
C SER A 67 -3.44 -3.93 -2.68
N CYS A 68 -3.27 -4.77 -3.69
CA CYS A 68 -4.13 -5.92 -3.91
C CYS A 68 -3.52 -6.92 -4.89
N ARG A 69 -4.14 -8.09 -4.99
CA ARG A 69 -3.85 -9.05 -6.06
C ARG A 69 -4.73 -8.77 -7.28
N VAL A 70 -4.11 -8.71 -8.45
CA VAL A 70 -4.74 -8.46 -9.77
C VAL A 70 -4.49 -9.63 -10.70
N GLY A 71 -4.99 -9.55 -11.94
CA GLY A 71 -4.94 -10.63 -12.93
C GLY A 71 -6.19 -11.51 -12.88
N SER A 72 -6.32 -12.40 -13.88
CA SER A 72 -7.51 -13.26 -14.03
C SER A 72 -7.73 -14.20 -12.85
N ASN A 73 -6.65 -14.65 -12.20
CA ASN A 73 -6.67 -15.55 -11.05
C ASN A 73 -6.33 -14.85 -9.73
N LYS A 74 -6.13 -13.51 -9.76
CA LYS A 74 -5.62 -12.71 -8.62
C LYS A 74 -4.27 -13.21 -8.12
N ASP A 75 -3.40 -13.56 -9.03
CA ASP A 75 -2.08 -14.16 -8.83
C ASP A 75 -0.95 -13.12 -8.73
N HIS A 76 -1.19 -11.89 -9.20
CA HIS A 76 -0.19 -10.82 -9.18
C HIS A 76 -0.49 -9.81 -8.08
N TYR A 77 0.49 -9.51 -7.24
CA TYR A 77 0.38 -8.43 -6.27
C TYR A 77 0.83 -7.11 -6.89
N THR A 78 0.08 -6.05 -6.65
CA THR A 78 0.43 -4.68 -7.04
C THR A 78 0.16 -3.72 -5.89
N SER A 79 1.03 -2.73 -5.76
CA SER A 79 0.85 -1.64 -4.80
C SER A 79 1.28 -0.33 -5.45
N PHE A 80 0.45 0.69 -5.32
CA PHE A 80 0.75 2.05 -5.79
C PHE A 80 -0.07 3.08 -5.00
N SER A 81 0.41 4.31 -4.99
CA SER A 81 -0.21 5.41 -4.27
C SER A 81 -0.40 6.62 -5.18
N SER A 82 -1.51 7.34 -4.95
CA SER A 82 -1.81 8.63 -5.59
C SER A 82 -1.71 8.63 -7.13
N PHE A 83 -2.09 7.51 -7.76
CA PHE A 83 -2.14 7.43 -9.22
C PHE A 83 -3.32 8.26 -9.76
N PRO A 84 -3.08 9.23 -10.68
CA PRO A 84 -4.15 10.02 -11.27
C PRO A 84 -5.11 9.14 -12.09
N ILE A 85 -6.40 9.28 -11.86
CA ILE A 85 -7.45 8.62 -12.65
C ILE A 85 -8.28 9.66 -13.41
N THR A 86 -8.94 9.22 -14.46
CA THR A 86 -9.81 10.09 -15.24
C THR A 86 -11.07 10.47 -14.45
N ASP A 87 -11.66 11.61 -14.77
CA ASP A 87 -12.96 11.99 -14.20
C ASP A 87 -14.04 10.96 -14.53
N GLU A 88 -13.99 10.33 -15.70
CA GLU A 88 -14.92 9.26 -16.11
C GLU A 88 -14.82 8.06 -15.17
N ASP A 89 -13.62 7.63 -14.82
CA ASP A 89 -13.39 6.54 -13.88
C ASP A 89 -13.90 6.88 -12.47
N ALA A 90 -13.59 8.09 -12.00
CA ALA A 90 -14.05 8.55 -10.70
C ALA A 90 -15.59 8.64 -10.65
N GLN A 91 -16.21 9.24 -11.66
CA GLN A 91 -17.66 9.35 -11.75
C GLN A 91 -18.34 7.98 -11.92
N GLY A 92 -17.73 7.07 -12.69
CA GLY A 92 -18.22 5.69 -12.82
C GLY A 92 -18.29 4.97 -11.46
N PHE A 93 -17.25 5.10 -10.66
CA PHE A 93 -17.22 4.55 -9.30
C PHE A 93 -18.27 5.23 -8.38
N LEU A 94 -18.31 6.57 -8.36
CA LEU A 94 -19.26 7.31 -7.52
C LEU A 94 -20.71 7.01 -7.90
N GLN A 95 -20.98 6.76 -9.18
CA GLN A 95 -22.31 6.34 -9.63
C GLN A 95 -22.71 4.98 -9.03
N ILE A 96 -21.76 4.01 -8.98
CA ILE A 96 -22.00 2.72 -8.32
C ILE A 96 -22.29 2.93 -6.82
N ILE A 97 -21.52 3.77 -6.13
CA ILE A 97 -21.76 4.14 -4.72
C ILE A 97 -23.19 4.67 -4.51
N ARG A 98 -23.68 5.49 -5.46
CA ARG A 98 -25.03 6.05 -5.43
C ARG A 98 -26.10 4.96 -5.64
N GLU A 99 -25.95 4.18 -6.70
CA GLU A 99 -26.93 3.18 -7.12
C GLU A 99 -27.11 2.07 -6.08
N ASP A 100 -26.01 1.66 -5.46
CA ASP A 100 -25.99 0.61 -4.44
C ASP A 100 -26.33 1.16 -3.04
N GLY A 101 -26.53 2.48 -2.90
CA GLY A 101 -26.93 3.12 -1.64
C GLY A 101 -25.86 2.99 -0.54
N GLU A 102 -24.58 2.97 -0.93
CA GLU A 102 -23.47 2.72 -0.02
C GLU A 102 -23.35 3.76 1.09
N ILE A 103 -23.67 5.02 0.83
CA ILE A 103 -23.69 6.09 1.84
C ILE A 103 -24.67 5.73 2.95
N GLU A 104 -25.94 5.46 2.59
CA GLU A 104 -26.98 5.11 3.55
C GLU A 104 -26.65 3.82 4.29
N ARG A 105 -26.08 2.84 3.60
CA ARG A 105 -25.64 1.57 4.19
C ARG A 105 -24.56 1.81 5.24
N LEU A 106 -23.56 2.64 4.94
CA LEU A 106 -22.45 2.96 5.84
C LEU A 106 -22.95 3.67 7.10
N PHE A 107 -23.85 4.65 6.98
CA PHE A 107 -24.41 5.37 8.11
C PHE A 107 -25.33 4.50 8.99
N LYS A 108 -26.06 3.56 8.40
CA LYS A 108 -26.94 2.63 9.14
C LYS A 108 -26.19 1.48 9.79
N TYR A 109 -24.97 1.16 9.33
CA TYR A 109 -24.21 0.04 9.84
C TYR A 109 -23.77 0.30 11.29
N ARG A 110 -23.96 -0.71 12.13
CA ARG A 110 -23.51 -0.71 13.52
C ARG A 110 -22.38 -1.72 13.66
N ASN A 111 -21.21 -1.24 14.10
CA ASN A 111 -20.10 -2.14 14.38
C ASN A 111 -20.55 -3.20 15.42
N PRO A 112 -20.17 -4.47 15.24
CA PRO A 112 -20.47 -5.51 16.20
C PRO A 112 -19.83 -5.20 17.55
N ILE A 113 -20.57 -5.46 18.64
CA ILE A 113 -20.01 -5.36 19.99
C ILE A 113 -19.08 -6.56 20.17
N ARG A 114 -17.77 -6.32 20.25
CA ARG A 114 -16.77 -7.35 20.54
C ARG A 114 -16.54 -7.39 22.05
N ILE A 115 -16.94 -8.49 22.69
CA ILE A 115 -16.71 -8.73 24.13
C ILE A 115 -15.24 -9.17 24.38
N PHE A 116 -14.60 -9.78 23.35
CA PHE A 116 -13.20 -10.19 23.40
C PHE A 116 -12.44 -9.58 22.22
N HIS A 117 -11.28 -9.01 22.48
CA HIS A 117 -10.34 -8.58 21.45
C HIS A 117 -9.52 -9.80 21.02
N ILE A 118 -9.81 -10.35 19.84
CA ILE A 118 -8.95 -11.32 19.19
C ILE A 118 -8.00 -10.50 18.31
N SER A 119 -6.73 -10.41 18.70
CA SER A 119 -5.73 -9.58 18.00
C SER A 119 -5.50 -9.99 16.55
N ASP A 120 -5.74 -11.26 16.23
CA ASP A 120 -5.44 -11.85 14.91
C ASP A 120 -6.70 -12.05 14.06
N ALA A 121 -7.84 -11.46 14.44
CA ALA A 121 -9.05 -11.58 13.64
C ALA A 121 -8.93 -10.74 12.36
N PRO A 122 -9.31 -11.31 11.19
CA PRO A 122 -9.35 -10.54 9.95
C PRO A 122 -10.19 -9.27 10.11
N ALA A 123 -9.63 -8.12 9.75
CA ALA A 123 -10.29 -6.82 9.87
C ALA A 123 -10.73 -6.34 8.49
N ARG A 124 -11.97 -5.89 8.39
CA ARG A 124 -12.49 -5.20 7.20
C ARG A 124 -12.82 -3.78 7.59
N SER A 125 -12.50 -2.85 6.70
CA SER A 125 -12.86 -1.44 6.88
C SER A 125 -13.49 -0.90 5.61
N PHE A 126 -14.44 0.00 5.79
CA PHE A 126 -15.00 0.82 4.74
C PHE A 126 -15.34 2.19 5.30
N GLY A 127 -14.89 3.24 4.65
CA GLY A 127 -15.10 4.60 5.10
C GLY A 127 -15.19 5.61 3.97
N MET A 128 -15.77 6.76 4.32
CA MET A 128 -15.88 7.93 3.44
C MET A 128 -15.58 9.19 4.23
N THR A 129 -14.94 10.16 3.55
CA THR A 129 -14.77 11.53 4.03
C THR A 129 -15.48 12.47 3.08
N PHE A 130 -16.12 13.49 3.64
CA PHE A 130 -16.94 14.44 2.91
C PHE A 130 -16.25 15.82 2.88
N SER A 131 -16.67 16.66 1.95
CA SER A 131 -16.10 17.99 1.69
C SER A 131 -16.13 18.95 2.88
N ASP A 132 -17.01 18.71 3.86
CA ASP A 132 -17.07 19.45 5.13
C ASP A 132 -16.11 18.95 6.20
N GLY A 133 -15.25 17.98 5.88
CA GLY A 133 -14.28 17.36 6.77
C GLY A 133 -14.85 16.25 7.68
N ASN A 134 -16.16 15.99 7.64
CA ASN A 134 -16.71 14.86 8.37
C ASN A 134 -16.32 13.54 7.72
N SER A 135 -16.10 12.51 8.53
CA SER A 135 -15.78 11.17 8.07
C SER A 135 -16.61 10.12 8.81
N VAL A 136 -16.84 9.02 8.13
CA VAL A 136 -17.47 7.84 8.71
C VAL A 136 -16.69 6.60 8.27
N GLU A 137 -16.33 5.76 9.23
CA GLU A 137 -15.66 4.47 8.98
C GLU A 137 -16.33 3.38 9.80
N LYS A 138 -16.47 2.19 9.23
CA LYS A 138 -17.11 1.04 9.84
C LYS A 138 -16.34 -0.25 9.59
N GLU A 139 -16.45 -1.19 10.52
CA GLU A 139 -15.94 -2.56 10.36
C GLU A 139 -16.83 -3.36 9.40
N THR A 140 -16.92 -2.93 8.17
CA THR A 140 -17.70 -3.57 7.11
C THR A 140 -16.92 -3.53 5.80
N ARG A 141 -17.42 -4.20 4.79
CA ARG A 141 -16.83 -4.15 3.45
C ARG A 141 -17.64 -3.24 2.54
N LEU A 142 -17.00 -2.71 1.53
CA LEU A 142 -17.65 -2.10 0.37
C LEU A 142 -18.49 -3.16 -0.38
N GLY A 143 -19.56 -2.75 -1.04
CA GLY A 143 -20.38 -3.63 -1.88
C GLY A 143 -19.59 -4.29 -3.00
N ASP A 144 -20.01 -5.50 -3.41
CA ASP A 144 -19.26 -6.32 -4.37
C ASP A 144 -19.03 -5.60 -5.70
N ARG A 145 -20.06 -4.96 -6.25
CA ARG A 145 -19.98 -4.23 -7.53
C ARG A 145 -18.97 -3.08 -7.49
N ALA A 146 -18.98 -2.31 -6.40
CA ALA A 146 -18.03 -1.21 -6.20
C ALA A 146 -16.61 -1.76 -5.97
N LEU A 147 -16.45 -2.85 -5.24
CA LEU A 147 -15.18 -3.51 -5.02
C LEU A 147 -14.61 -4.08 -6.33
N ASP A 148 -15.42 -4.74 -7.15
CA ASP A 148 -15.02 -5.24 -8.46
C ASP A 148 -14.56 -4.12 -9.39
N TYR A 149 -15.20 -2.94 -9.32
CA TYR A 149 -14.77 -1.78 -10.07
C TYR A 149 -13.37 -1.30 -9.64
N LEU A 150 -13.07 -1.25 -8.35
CA LEU A 150 -11.73 -0.88 -7.84
C LEU A 150 -10.67 -1.91 -8.26
N TYR A 151 -11.00 -3.19 -8.24
CA TYR A 151 -10.11 -4.23 -8.78
C TYR A 151 -9.85 -4.05 -10.28
N ALA A 152 -10.87 -3.70 -11.06
CA ALA A 152 -10.70 -3.45 -12.49
C ALA A 152 -9.84 -2.21 -12.77
N LEU A 153 -9.95 -1.16 -11.95
CA LEU A 153 -9.05 -0.01 -12.00
C LEU A 153 -7.60 -0.41 -11.71
N ALA A 154 -7.38 -1.18 -10.65
CA ALA A 154 -6.05 -1.66 -10.26
C ALA A 154 -5.43 -2.57 -11.35
N ASP A 155 -6.22 -3.47 -11.94
CA ASP A 155 -5.77 -4.36 -13.02
C ASP A 155 -5.42 -3.59 -14.31
N ARG A 156 -6.20 -2.55 -14.66
CA ARG A 156 -5.88 -1.66 -15.79
C ARG A 156 -4.57 -0.92 -15.57
N HIS A 157 -4.38 -0.37 -14.36
CA HIS A 157 -3.13 0.29 -14.01
C HIS A 157 -1.95 -0.68 -14.10
N TYR A 158 -2.06 -1.85 -13.49
CA TYR A 158 -1.04 -2.90 -13.54
C TYR A 158 -0.63 -3.23 -14.98
N LYS A 159 -1.60 -3.40 -15.89
CA LYS A 159 -1.34 -3.67 -17.30
C LYS A 159 -0.71 -2.48 -18.05
N SER A 160 -1.07 -1.24 -17.68
CA SER A 160 -0.50 -0.04 -18.30
C SER A 160 0.95 0.22 -17.87
N ALA A 161 1.35 -0.23 -16.68
CA ALA A 161 2.71 -0.04 -16.14
C ALA A 161 3.83 -0.73 -16.95
N GLU A 162 3.50 -1.51 -18.01
CA GLU A 162 4.52 -2.10 -18.89
C GLU A 162 5.34 -1.07 -19.69
N SER A 163 4.79 0.13 -19.87
CA SER A 163 5.44 1.23 -20.60
C SER A 163 6.10 2.25 -19.68
N VAL A 164 6.03 2.08 -18.36
CA VAL A 164 6.52 3.08 -17.41
C VAL A 164 7.99 2.84 -17.06
N GLU A 165 8.75 3.92 -16.96
CA GLU A 165 10.18 3.89 -16.59
C GLU A 165 10.35 3.31 -15.18
N VAL A 166 11.27 2.36 -15.02
CA VAL A 166 11.68 1.83 -13.72
C VAL A 166 12.50 2.90 -12.99
N THR A 167 12.07 3.24 -11.79
CA THR A 167 12.73 4.24 -10.92
C THR A 167 13.39 3.62 -9.70
N ALA A 168 13.03 2.39 -9.32
CA ALA A 168 13.77 1.63 -8.31
C ALA A 168 13.80 0.14 -8.62
N VAL A 169 14.89 -0.49 -8.20
CA VAL A 169 15.09 -1.95 -8.22
C VAL A 169 15.60 -2.36 -6.85
N SER A 170 14.89 -3.26 -6.17
CA SER A 170 15.34 -3.81 -4.90
C SER A 170 15.39 -5.32 -4.95
N ILE A 171 16.42 -5.88 -4.32
CA ILE A 171 16.62 -7.31 -4.18
C ILE A 171 16.92 -7.61 -2.71
N HIS A 172 16.19 -8.59 -2.17
CA HIS A 172 16.47 -9.15 -0.86
C HIS A 172 16.69 -10.65 -1.00
N ARG A 173 17.72 -11.12 -0.32
CA ARG A 173 17.99 -12.54 -0.16
C ARG A 173 18.16 -12.82 1.32
N ASN A 174 17.28 -13.62 1.88
CA ASN A 174 17.37 -14.10 3.24
C ASN A 174 17.83 -15.56 3.22
N CYS A 175 18.90 -15.83 3.94
CA CYS A 175 19.39 -17.18 4.19
C CYS A 175 19.33 -17.44 5.69
N MET A 176 19.18 -18.70 6.10
CA MET A 176 19.31 -19.09 7.52
C MET A 176 20.68 -18.71 8.11
N ASP A 177 21.69 -18.78 7.28
CA ASP A 177 23.00 -18.21 7.60
C ASP A 177 22.97 -16.71 7.27
N TYR A 178 22.91 -15.88 8.30
CA TYR A 178 22.93 -14.42 8.18
C TYR A 178 24.09 -13.90 7.33
N SER A 179 25.21 -14.62 7.28
CA SER A 179 26.37 -14.25 6.45
C SER A 179 26.07 -14.27 4.95
N SER A 180 25.08 -15.02 4.52
CA SER A 180 24.68 -15.14 3.12
C SER A 180 23.48 -14.25 2.72
N SER A 181 22.87 -13.56 3.68
CA SER A 181 21.77 -12.63 3.43
C SER A 181 22.30 -11.35 2.80
N CYS A 182 21.53 -10.76 1.91
CA CYS A 182 21.87 -9.47 1.31
C CYS A 182 20.61 -8.67 0.95
N SER A 183 20.77 -7.35 0.97
CA SER A 183 19.78 -6.39 0.51
C SER A 183 20.47 -5.35 -0.36
N PHE A 184 19.92 -5.10 -1.53
CA PHE A 184 20.37 -4.08 -2.45
C PHE A 184 19.18 -3.25 -2.91
N CYS A 185 19.34 -1.94 -2.97
CA CYS A 185 18.36 -1.01 -3.50
C CYS A 185 19.04 0.03 -4.38
N LEU A 186 18.60 0.15 -5.61
CA LEU A 186 18.94 1.22 -6.54
C LEU A 186 17.67 2.03 -6.79
N GLU A 187 17.70 3.33 -6.48
CA GLU A 187 16.53 4.20 -6.64
C GLU A 187 16.89 5.54 -7.27
N LYS A 188 15.97 6.11 -8.04
CA LYS A 188 16.12 7.46 -8.63
C LYS A 188 15.34 8.45 -7.78
N ASN A 189 16.04 9.31 -7.06
CA ASN A 189 15.45 10.34 -6.23
C ASN A 189 15.84 11.73 -6.75
N GLU A 190 14.85 12.59 -7.06
CA GLU A 190 15.06 13.93 -7.63
C GLU A 190 15.99 13.96 -8.84
N GLY A 191 15.94 12.93 -9.69
CA GLY A 191 16.77 12.80 -10.88
C GLY A 191 18.20 12.30 -10.63
N VAL A 192 18.53 11.91 -9.40
CA VAL A 192 19.83 11.35 -9.01
C VAL A 192 19.65 9.89 -8.62
N TRP A 193 20.50 9.02 -9.13
CA TRP A 193 20.52 7.62 -8.72
C TRP A 193 21.26 7.44 -7.40
N LEU A 194 20.60 6.76 -6.48
CA LEU A 194 21.09 6.40 -5.14
C LEU A 194 21.16 4.89 -5.01
N PHE A 195 22.20 4.41 -4.37
CA PHE A 195 22.42 3.00 -4.11
C PHE A 195 22.58 2.75 -2.62
N SER A 196 21.79 1.82 -2.10
CA SER A 196 21.83 1.36 -0.72
C SER A 196 22.08 -0.14 -0.69
N PHE A 197 22.84 -0.63 0.27
CA PHE A 197 23.10 -2.04 0.43
C PHE A 197 23.38 -2.44 1.87
N ASP A 198 23.05 -3.68 2.22
CA ASP A 198 23.45 -4.41 3.40
C ASP A 198 23.80 -5.84 2.98
N ALA A 199 25.10 -6.17 2.99
CA ALA A 199 25.60 -7.44 2.50
C ALA A 199 26.99 -7.77 3.05
N GLU A 200 27.37 -9.05 3.09
CA GLU A 200 28.74 -9.46 3.29
C GLU A 200 29.55 -9.23 1.99
N ILE A 201 30.32 -8.16 1.95
CA ILE A 201 31.08 -7.78 0.75
C ILE A 201 32.47 -8.43 0.73
N ASP A 202 33.11 -8.52 1.89
CA ASP A 202 34.40 -9.16 2.05
C ASP A 202 34.25 -10.46 2.85
N ARG A 203 35.01 -11.49 2.53
CA ARG A 203 35.00 -12.79 3.23
C ARG A 203 35.44 -12.71 4.70
N SER A 204 35.36 -11.54 5.30
CA SER A 204 35.69 -11.28 6.70
C SER A 204 34.58 -11.68 7.67
N GLY A 205 33.41 -12.11 7.17
CA GLY A 205 32.30 -12.59 7.97
C GLY A 205 31.46 -11.48 8.62
N GLY A 206 31.61 -10.22 8.16
CA GLY A 206 30.81 -9.08 8.64
C GLY A 206 29.98 -8.46 7.53
N HIS A 207 28.73 -8.11 7.83
CA HIS A 207 27.90 -7.30 6.96
C HIS A 207 28.44 -5.87 6.89
N THR A 208 28.39 -5.31 5.70
CA THR A 208 28.72 -3.92 5.43
C THR A 208 27.46 -3.25 4.92
N GLU A 209 27.13 -2.14 5.53
CA GLU A 209 25.95 -1.35 5.24
C GLU A 209 26.35 0.02 4.66
N ALA A 210 25.63 0.47 3.64
CA ALA A 210 25.72 1.83 3.14
C ALA A 210 24.37 2.27 2.59
N GLU A 211 23.99 3.49 2.90
CA GLU A 211 22.73 4.09 2.46
C GLU A 211 22.98 5.28 1.53
N ASN A 212 22.11 5.45 0.54
CA ASN A 212 21.98 6.63 -0.31
C ASN A 212 23.30 7.06 -0.98
N GLN A 213 24.12 6.08 -1.39
CA GLN A 213 25.36 6.36 -2.10
C GLN A 213 25.04 6.82 -3.53
N ARG A 214 25.36 8.07 -3.85
CA ARG A 214 25.19 8.58 -5.21
C ARG A 214 25.99 7.75 -6.20
N ILE A 215 25.38 7.38 -7.32
CA ILE A 215 26.04 6.71 -8.45
C ILE A 215 25.84 7.51 -9.74
N GLU A 216 26.72 7.27 -10.70
CA GLU A 216 26.62 7.89 -12.02
C GLU A 216 25.50 7.25 -12.84
N GLU A 217 24.91 8.03 -13.75
CA GLU A 217 23.77 7.61 -14.58
C GLU A 217 24.08 6.37 -15.42
N ASP A 218 25.29 6.30 -16.01
CA ASP A 218 25.73 5.19 -16.83
C ASP A 218 25.82 3.85 -16.06
N VAL A 219 26.16 3.91 -14.78
CA VAL A 219 26.18 2.73 -13.89
C VAL A 219 24.76 2.26 -13.60
N ALA A 220 23.84 3.19 -13.37
CA ALA A 220 22.43 2.85 -13.17
C ALA A 220 21.81 2.26 -14.46
N GLU A 221 22.11 2.87 -15.62
CA GLU A 221 21.66 2.38 -16.92
C GLU A 221 22.12 0.94 -17.19
N GLU A 222 23.36 0.60 -16.79
CA GLU A 222 23.87 -0.77 -16.93
C GLU A 222 23.07 -1.78 -16.08
N ILE A 223 22.71 -1.41 -14.84
CA ILE A 223 21.83 -2.23 -13.99
C ILE A 223 20.44 -2.40 -14.64
N LEU A 224 19.85 -1.30 -15.11
CA LEU A 224 18.56 -1.32 -15.78
C LEU A 224 18.60 -2.10 -17.10
N ARG A 225 19.73 -2.09 -17.81
CA ARG A 225 19.94 -2.92 -19.01
C ARG A 225 19.84 -4.41 -18.66
N ILE A 226 20.49 -4.84 -17.57
CA ILE A 226 20.40 -6.24 -17.10
C ILE A 226 18.93 -6.58 -16.74
N VAL A 227 18.24 -5.70 -16.02
CA VAL A 227 16.82 -5.87 -15.69
C VAL A 227 15.99 -6.11 -16.96
N LYS A 228 16.19 -5.29 -17.99
CA LYS A 228 15.47 -5.38 -19.27
C LYS A 228 15.84 -6.64 -20.05
N GLU A 229 17.12 -6.95 -20.23
CA GLU A 229 17.60 -8.11 -20.98
C GLU A 229 17.14 -9.44 -20.34
N ARG A 230 17.06 -9.49 -19.02
CA ARG A 230 16.56 -10.63 -18.27
C ARG A 230 15.04 -10.66 -18.13
N GLN A 231 14.35 -9.67 -18.68
CA GLN A 231 12.89 -9.51 -18.59
C GLN A 231 12.38 -9.62 -17.14
N LEU A 232 13.13 -9.05 -16.18
CA LEU A 232 12.85 -9.25 -14.75
C LEU A 232 11.51 -8.64 -14.34
N VAL A 233 11.15 -7.47 -14.88
CA VAL A 233 9.83 -6.85 -14.64
C VAL A 233 8.71 -7.79 -15.09
N THR A 234 8.84 -8.38 -16.29
CA THR A 234 7.85 -9.34 -16.81
C THR A 234 7.79 -10.60 -15.95
N ARG A 235 8.92 -11.12 -15.52
CA ARG A 235 8.99 -12.30 -14.63
C ARG A 235 8.34 -12.04 -13.27
N VAL A 236 8.59 -10.87 -12.65
CA VAL A 236 7.92 -10.48 -11.41
C VAL A 236 6.41 -10.36 -11.61
N LYS A 237 5.97 -9.73 -12.72
CA LYS A 237 4.55 -9.61 -13.05
C LYS A 237 3.85 -10.96 -13.32
N GLN A 238 4.58 -11.91 -13.88
CA GLN A 238 4.04 -13.24 -14.24
C GLN A 238 4.21 -14.29 -13.14
N TYR A 239 4.77 -13.89 -12.00
CA TYR A 239 4.93 -14.83 -10.90
C TYR A 239 3.56 -15.24 -10.36
N GLU A 240 3.28 -16.54 -10.46
CA GLU A 240 2.09 -17.16 -9.88
C GLU A 240 2.47 -17.79 -8.55
N VAL A 241 1.77 -17.43 -7.49
CA VAL A 241 1.96 -18.08 -6.19
C VAL A 241 1.55 -19.54 -6.31
N PRO A 242 2.44 -20.50 -6.05
CA PRO A 242 2.07 -21.91 -6.09
C PRO A 242 0.88 -22.21 -5.18
N PRO A 243 -0.08 -23.05 -5.61
CA PRO A 243 -1.33 -23.26 -4.87
C PRO A 243 -1.18 -23.99 -3.54
N ASP A 244 -0.02 -24.56 -3.24
CA ASP A 244 0.25 -25.41 -2.06
C ASP A 244 1.35 -24.85 -1.13
N ASP A 245 1.66 -23.58 -1.18
CA ASP A 245 2.67 -22.97 -0.30
C ASP A 245 2.19 -22.77 1.15
N ASP A 246 1.67 -23.85 1.75
CA ASP A 246 1.40 -23.87 3.19
C ASP A 246 2.65 -24.05 4.05
N ILE A 247 3.84 -24.22 3.46
CA ILE A 247 5.07 -24.45 4.22
C ILE A 247 6.20 -23.66 3.54
N PHE A 248 6.43 -22.43 3.96
CA PHE A 248 7.78 -21.88 3.91
C PHE A 248 8.63 -22.79 4.80
N ALA A 249 9.39 -23.69 4.19
CA ALA A 249 10.39 -24.42 4.94
C ALA A 249 11.32 -23.35 5.53
N LEU A 250 11.39 -23.28 6.86
CA LEU A 250 12.20 -22.31 7.60
C LEU A 250 13.69 -22.37 7.23
N ASP A 251 14.06 -23.35 6.42
CA ASP A 251 15.43 -23.71 6.01
C ASP A 251 15.76 -23.29 4.58
N GLU A 252 14.82 -22.68 3.83
CA GLU A 252 15.07 -22.30 2.45
C GLU A 252 15.53 -20.84 2.32
N THR A 253 16.48 -20.64 1.39
CA THR A 253 16.86 -19.29 0.96
C THR A 253 15.67 -18.64 0.28
N THR A 254 15.19 -17.54 0.85
CA THR A 254 14.12 -16.77 0.24
C THR A 254 14.69 -15.61 -0.56
N TYR A 255 14.16 -15.42 -1.76
CA TYR A 255 14.50 -14.31 -2.63
C TYR A 255 13.30 -13.38 -2.72
N TRP A 256 13.55 -12.10 -2.90
CA TRP A 256 12.52 -11.10 -3.13
C TRP A 256 13.03 -10.06 -4.10
N THR A 257 12.31 -9.83 -5.18
CA THR A 257 12.66 -8.82 -6.19
C THR A 257 11.49 -7.86 -6.33
N SER A 258 11.76 -6.56 -6.24
CA SER A 258 10.76 -5.50 -6.40
C SER A 258 11.21 -4.41 -7.35
N PHE A 259 10.24 -3.76 -7.97
CA PHE A 259 10.43 -2.62 -8.86
C PHE A 259 9.45 -1.51 -8.50
N GLU A 260 9.93 -0.25 -8.55
CA GLU A 260 9.09 0.93 -8.54
C GLU A 260 9.16 1.62 -9.90
N PHE A 261 8.10 2.32 -10.26
CA PHE A 261 7.95 2.96 -11.55
C PHE A 261 7.73 4.48 -11.41
N ALA A 262 8.02 5.22 -12.49
CA ALA A 262 7.90 6.69 -12.51
C ALA A 262 6.48 7.21 -12.21
N ASP A 263 5.45 6.38 -12.35
CA ASP A 263 4.07 6.69 -12.00
C ASP A 263 3.73 6.43 -10.51
N GLY A 264 4.72 6.04 -9.71
CA GLY A 264 4.56 5.70 -8.29
C GLY A 264 3.98 4.31 -8.03
N SER A 265 3.78 3.49 -9.07
CA SER A 265 3.40 2.08 -8.87
C SER A 265 4.58 1.22 -8.49
N SER A 266 4.32 0.09 -7.85
CA SER A 266 5.32 -0.94 -7.55
C SER A 266 4.80 -2.34 -7.82
N ILE A 267 5.72 -3.24 -8.11
CA ILE A 267 5.48 -4.68 -8.21
C ILE A 267 6.56 -5.43 -7.45
N ASP A 268 6.22 -6.57 -6.87
CA ASP A 268 7.17 -7.43 -6.18
C ASP A 268 6.78 -8.90 -6.25
N ALA A 269 7.75 -9.78 -6.15
CA ALA A 269 7.54 -11.22 -6.10
C ALA A 269 8.70 -11.93 -5.40
N PRO A 270 8.46 -13.10 -4.79
CA PRO A 270 9.50 -13.94 -4.21
C PRO A 270 10.26 -14.71 -5.30
N ILE A 271 10.92 -13.99 -6.20
CA ILE A 271 11.73 -14.56 -7.28
C ILE A 271 13.20 -14.18 -7.16
N ASP A 272 14.07 -15.08 -7.59
CA ASP A 272 15.49 -14.82 -7.77
C ASP A 272 15.70 -13.88 -8.98
N ALA A 273 16.34 -12.73 -8.72
CA ALA A 273 16.71 -11.77 -9.75
C ALA A 273 17.77 -12.31 -10.74
N GLY A 274 18.45 -13.41 -10.36
CA GLY A 274 19.51 -14.04 -11.13
C GLY A 274 20.90 -13.53 -10.79
N ALA A 275 21.88 -14.43 -10.96
CA ALA A 275 23.26 -14.18 -10.54
C ALA A 275 23.85 -12.91 -11.16
N GLU A 276 23.55 -12.59 -12.43
CA GLU A 276 24.12 -11.45 -13.13
C GLU A 276 23.76 -10.11 -12.48
N LEU A 277 22.48 -9.92 -12.08
CA LEU A 277 22.05 -8.70 -11.41
C LEU A 277 22.61 -8.64 -9.99
N ILE A 278 22.62 -9.76 -9.29
CA ILE A 278 23.21 -9.84 -7.94
C ILE A 278 24.70 -9.53 -7.98
N ASP A 279 25.45 -10.11 -8.93
CA ASP A 279 26.90 -9.86 -9.11
C ASP A 279 27.19 -8.39 -9.48
N ALA A 280 26.33 -7.77 -10.28
CA ALA A 280 26.44 -6.34 -10.61
C ALA A 280 26.29 -5.47 -9.35
N PHE A 281 25.32 -5.76 -8.49
CA PHE A 281 25.14 -5.06 -7.23
C PHE A 281 26.29 -5.28 -6.26
N TYR A 282 26.80 -6.52 -6.13
CA TYR A 282 28.01 -6.78 -5.33
C TYR A 282 29.22 -6.03 -5.84
N SER A 283 29.38 -5.95 -7.16
CA SER A 283 30.50 -5.21 -7.77
C SER A 283 30.39 -3.71 -7.47
N LEU A 284 29.19 -3.15 -7.57
CA LEU A 284 28.92 -1.75 -7.24
C LEU A 284 29.17 -1.47 -5.74
N ALA A 285 28.71 -2.35 -4.85
CA ALA A 285 28.95 -2.23 -3.41
C ALA A 285 30.46 -2.24 -3.07
N LYS A 286 31.26 -3.12 -3.68
CA LYS A 286 32.72 -3.13 -3.53
C LYS A 286 33.37 -1.81 -3.93
N ILE A 287 32.96 -1.24 -5.08
CA ILE A 287 33.48 0.06 -5.54
C ILE A 287 33.19 1.15 -4.51
N LYS A 288 31.94 1.19 -3.97
CA LYS A 288 31.54 2.23 -3.02
C LYS A 288 32.23 2.13 -1.67
N ILE A 289 32.54 0.94 -1.20
CA ILE A 289 33.33 0.75 0.04
C ILE A 289 34.75 1.27 -0.14
N HIS A 290 35.41 1.01 -1.28
CA HIS A 290 36.79 1.47 -1.53
C HIS A 290 36.93 2.97 -1.81
N GLN A 291 35.82 3.68 -2.01
CA GLN A 291 35.77 5.13 -2.21
C GLN A 291 35.54 5.92 -0.90
N ARG A 292 35.27 5.23 0.21
CA ARG A 292 35.17 5.81 1.56
C ARG A 292 36.52 5.85 2.24
#